data_b2ddeae945a89247d523115978695242
#
_entry.id   b2ddeae945a89247d523115978695242
#
_cell.length_a   1.000
_cell.length_b   1.000
_cell.length_c   1.000
_cell.angle_alpha   90.00
_cell.angle_beta   90.00
_cell.angle_gamma   90.00
#
_symmetry.space_group_name_H-M   'P 1'
#
loop_
_entity.id
_entity.type
_entity.pdbx_description
1 polymer ?
#
loop_
_entity_poly.entity_id
_entity_poly.type
_entity_poly.pdbx_seq_one_letter_code
_entity_poly.pdbx_strand_id
1 'polypeptide(L)'
;MSGGDQIRQLTVNNAQASIISKSLCVVCSMVRSLICWILIVLTPASLIAADADSGAAMLYGKGAGTVWLNGKPLPHSSAVFPGDLIQTQAESVATLDASGSGVIVLQDSMVKFEGNAVSLQHGGVSVATSKGMVALAKAVTVTPASNAWTEFEVTDTGGAVQIVASKGKVNVNCGKGTANLSEGEQAAPDDSGNCKKKRKSPGAPAPGDGSILTNPYVLGGAVIGGGLIVCLLLCDTSKPYLSQWKP
;
A
#
# COMPACT_ATOMS: atom_id res chain seq x y z
N MET A 1 -46.67 55.04 68.73
CA MET A 1 -46.40 55.15 67.27
C MET A 1 -45.05 54.53 66.99
N SER A 2 -44.94 53.71 66.03
CA SER A 2 -43.70 53.17 65.37
C SER A 2 -43.44 51.67 65.48
N GLY A 3 -44.44 50.80 65.26
CA GLY A 3 -44.18 49.37 65.05
C GLY A 3 -44.52 48.84 63.63
N GLY A 4 -45.29 49.64 62.86
CA GLY A 4 -45.80 49.22 61.56
C GLY A 4 -44.84 49.39 60.37
N ASP A 5 -43.96 50.36 60.45
CA ASP A 5 -43.06 50.65 59.32
C ASP A 5 -41.82 49.73 59.21
N GLN A 6 -41.38 49.21 60.32
CA GLN A 6 -40.25 48.23 60.33
C GLN A 6 -40.61 46.87 59.63
N ILE A 7 -41.85 46.46 59.87
CA ILE A 7 -42.31 45.17 59.26
C ILE A 7 -42.51 45.28 57.73
N ARG A 8 -42.93 46.44 57.26
CA ARG A 8 -43.09 46.69 55.80
C ARG A 8 -41.76 46.76 55.09
N GLN A 9 -40.73 47.33 55.72
CA GLN A 9 -39.39 47.40 55.13
C GLN A 9 -38.75 46.00 55.00
N LEU A 10 -38.91 45.13 55.99
CA LEU A 10 -38.38 43.78 55.97
C LEU A 10 -39.05 42.86 54.91
N THR A 11 -40.36 43.02 54.66
CA THR A 11 -41.07 42.24 53.65
C THR A 11 -40.70 42.64 52.20
N VAL A 12 -40.49 43.96 51.98
CA VAL A 12 -40.06 44.46 50.65
C VAL A 12 -38.66 44.01 50.32
N ASN A 13 -37.74 44.02 51.26
CA ASN A 13 -36.36 43.55 51.03
C ASN A 13 -36.24 42.04 50.75
N ASN A 14 -37.07 41.23 51.43
CA ASN A 14 -37.10 39.80 51.19
C ASN A 14 -37.70 39.43 49.81
N ALA A 15 -38.71 40.19 49.35
CA ALA A 15 -39.30 39.97 48.01
C ALA A 15 -38.30 40.35 46.91
N GLN A 16 -37.57 41.46 47.07
CA GLN A 16 -36.53 41.84 46.07
C GLN A 16 -35.35 40.88 46.07
N ALA A 17 -34.88 40.36 47.18
CA ALA A 17 -33.82 39.37 47.27
C ALA A 17 -34.22 38.08 46.59
N SER A 18 -35.46 37.63 46.67
CA SER A 18 -35.97 36.41 45.99
C SER A 18 -36.02 36.57 44.46
N ILE A 19 -36.37 37.77 43.97
CA ILE A 19 -36.44 38.04 42.52
C ILE A 19 -35.03 38.07 41.91
N ILE A 20 -34.08 38.71 42.59
CA ILE A 20 -32.70 38.81 42.17
C ILE A 20 -32.03 37.42 42.15
N SER A 21 -32.29 36.59 43.18
CA SER A 21 -31.78 35.22 43.26
C SER A 21 -32.30 34.32 42.11
N LYS A 22 -33.59 34.42 41.78
CA LYS A 22 -34.17 33.66 40.67
C LYS A 22 -33.66 34.10 39.28
N SER A 23 -33.49 35.43 39.11
CA SER A 23 -32.93 35.99 37.87
C SER A 23 -31.49 35.58 37.65
N LEU A 24 -30.68 35.56 38.72
CA LEU A 24 -29.26 35.15 38.67
C LEU A 24 -29.13 33.64 38.30
N CYS A 25 -30.03 32.81 38.80
CA CYS A 25 -30.02 31.38 38.52
C CYS A 25 -30.38 31.06 37.05
N VAL A 26 -31.33 31.82 36.46
CA VAL A 26 -31.71 31.64 35.02
C VAL A 26 -30.57 32.11 34.11
N VAL A 27 -29.93 33.23 34.41
CA VAL A 27 -28.79 33.74 33.63
C VAL A 27 -27.61 32.76 33.69
N CYS A 28 -27.31 32.21 34.88
CA CYS A 28 -26.26 31.22 35.05
C CYS A 28 -26.52 29.93 34.27
N SER A 29 -27.79 29.47 34.19
CA SER A 29 -28.19 28.33 33.41
C SER A 29 -28.06 28.59 31.91
N MET A 30 -28.44 29.74 31.41
CA MET A 30 -28.30 30.12 30.01
C MET A 30 -26.83 30.24 29.58
N VAL A 31 -26.00 30.87 30.40
CA VAL A 31 -24.56 31.03 30.15
C VAL A 31 -23.87 29.64 30.12
N ARG A 32 -24.24 28.76 31.04
CA ARG A 32 -23.71 27.39 31.07
C ARG A 32 -24.10 26.58 29.84
N SER A 33 -25.33 26.73 29.36
CA SER A 33 -25.81 26.11 28.12
C SER A 33 -25.07 26.64 26.87
N LEU A 34 -24.87 27.95 26.78
CA LEU A 34 -24.13 28.59 25.69
C LEU A 34 -22.67 28.16 25.65
N ILE A 35 -22.00 28.05 26.80
CA ILE A 35 -20.62 27.58 26.89
C ILE A 35 -20.52 26.12 26.41
N CYS A 36 -21.46 25.23 26.77
CA CYS A 36 -21.51 23.87 26.28
C CYS A 36 -21.68 23.80 24.75
N TRP A 37 -22.55 24.63 24.18
CA TRP A 37 -22.74 24.70 22.73
C TRP A 37 -21.49 25.21 21.99
N ILE A 38 -20.82 26.24 22.54
CA ILE A 38 -19.58 26.78 21.99
C ILE A 38 -18.46 25.74 22.05
N LEU A 39 -18.35 24.95 23.13
CA LEU A 39 -17.36 23.88 23.25
C LEU A 39 -17.62 22.74 22.27
N ILE A 40 -18.88 22.41 21.96
CA ILE A 40 -19.22 21.39 20.95
C ILE A 40 -18.86 21.86 19.53
N VAL A 41 -19.05 23.15 19.24
CA VAL A 41 -18.72 23.70 17.91
C VAL A 41 -17.21 23.95 17.75
N LEU A 42 -16.48 24.17 18.83
CA LEU A 42 -15.02 24.34 18.81
C LEU A 42 -14.23 23.01 18.90
N THR A 43 -14.89 21.85 18.99
CA THR A 43 -14.17 20.59 18.81
C THR A 43 -13.71 20.54 17.35
N PRO A 44 -12.39 20.67 17.08
CA PRO A 44 -11.92 20.58 15.72
C PRO A 44 -12.28 19.20 15.20
N ALA A 45 -12.88 19.16 14.02
CA ALA A 45 -13.19 17.94 13.25
C ALA A 45 -11.92 17.15 12.83
N SER A 46 -10.83 17.33 13.52
CA SER A 46 -9.51 16.73 13.29
C SER A 46 -9.33 15.34 13.90
N LEU A 47 -10.39 14.71 14.39
CA LEU A 47 -10.38 13.31 14.83
C LEU A 47 -10.89 12.33 13.75
N ILE A 48 -11.09 12.78 12.50
CA ILE A 48 -10.97 11.89 11.38
C ILE A 48 -9.46 11.79 11.13
N ALA A 49 -8.75 11.00 11.95
CA ALA A 49 -7.54 10.35 11.50
C ALA A 49 -8.00 9.49 10.31
N ALA A 50 -7.91 10.05 9.09
CA ALA A 50 -7.73 9.23 7.94
C ALA A 50 -6.57 8.30 8.33
N ASP A 51 -6.80 6.99 8.35
CA ASP A 51 -5.71 6.03 8.30
C ASP A 51 -4.90 6.43 7.05
N ALA A 52 -3.98 7.34 7.23
CA ALA A 52 -2.90 7.54 6.32
C ALA A 52 -2.14 6.23 6.45
N ASP A 53 -2.52 5.25 5.62
CA ASP A 53 -1.71 4.08 5.34
C ASP A 53 -0.33 4.68 5.07
N SER A 54 0.56 4.53 6.03
CA SER A 54 1.85 5.25 6.05
C SER A 54 2.70 4.89 4.83
N GLY A 55 2.16 4.03 3.97
CA GLY A 55 2.80 3.52 2.76
C GLY A 55 4.14 2.85 3.06
N ALA A 56 4.44 2.58 4.34
CA ALA A 56 5.66 1.91 4.73
C ALA A 56 5.56 0.41 4.43
N ALA A 57 6.68 -0.17 4.04
CA ALA A 57 6.81 -1.59 3.75
C ALA A 57 8.07 -2.16 4.39
N MET A 58 8.15 -3.49 4.49
CA MET A 58 9.35 -4.19 4.92
C MET A 58 10.05 -4.81 3.71
N LEU A 59 11.35 -4.55 3.60
CA LEU A 59 12.20 -5.08 2.54
C LEU A 59 13.11 -6.17 3.10
N TYR A 60 13.17 -7.29 2.40
CA TYR A 60 14.03 -8.44 2.71
C TYR A 60 14.90 -8.77 1.49
N GLY A 61 16.21 -8.87 1.69
CA GLY A 61 17.14 -9.32 0.65
C GLY A 61 17.34 -10.84 0.71
N LYS A 62 17.38 -11.50 -0.44
CA LYS A 62 17.69 -12.92 -0.59
C LYS A 62 18.69 -13.14 -1.74
N GLY A 63 19.53 -14.17 -1.63
CA GLY A 63 20.50 -14.57 -2.64
C GLY A 63 21.94 -14.33 -2.22
N ALA A 64 22.87 -14.65 -3.13
CA ALA A 64 24.32 -14.46 -2.92
C ALA A 64 24.77 -13.04 -3.28
N GLY A 65 24.01 -12.36 -4.12
CA GLY A 65 24.27 -10.96 -4.51
C GLY A 65 23.79 -9.96 -3.46
N THR A 66 24.08 -8.69 -3.70
CA THR A 66 23.73 -7.60 -2.78
C THR A 66 22.46 -6.90 -3.19
N VAL A 67 21.59 -6.64 -2.21
CA VAL A 67 20.45 -5.72 -2.34
C VAL A 67 20.86 -4.36 -1.77
N TRP A 68 20.53 -3.30 -2.46
CA TRP A 68 20.80 -1.92 -2.06
C TRP A 68 19.53 -1.16 -1.80
N LEU A 69 19.51 -0.38 -0.74
CA LEU A 69 18.45 0.57 -0.42
C LEU A 69 19.04 1.97 -0.38
N ASN A 70 18.60 2.85 -1.25
CA ASN A 70 19.12 4.23 -1.38
C ASN A 70 20.65 4.28 -1.51
N GLY A 71 21.22 3.36 -2.29
CA GLY A 71 22.67 3.27 -2.52
C GLY A 71 23.48 2.71 -1.36
N LYS A 72 22.84 2.17 -0.32
CA LYS A 72 23.48 1.49 0.82
C LYS A 72 23.14 0.00 0.79
N PRO A 73 24.12 -0.89 1.06
CA PRO A 73 23.85 -2.32 1.10
C PRO A 73 22.87 -2.66 2.23
N LEU A 74 21.89 -3.49 1.91
CA LEU A 74 20.89 -3.97 2.86
C LEU A 74 21.47 -5.14 3.66
N PRO A 75 21.54 -5.06 5.01
CA PRO A 75 22.13 -6.16 5.80
C PRO A 75 21.27 -7.44 5.75
N HIS A 76 19.99 -7.38 6.10
CA HIS A 76 19.03 -8.48 6.05
C HIS A 76 17.64 -7.99 5.72
N SER A 77 17.18 -6.96 6.43
CA SER A 77 15.88 -6.33 6.24
C SER A 77 15.93 -4.85 6.63
N SER A 78 15.02 -4.08 6.08
CA SER A 78 14.85 -2.67 6.43
C SER A 78 13.41 -2.23 6.18
N ALA A 79 12.96 -1.24 6.94
CA ALA A 79 11.76 -0.50 6.57
C ALA A 79 12.06 0.35 5.33
N VAL A 80 11.07 0.42 4.44
CA VAL A 80 11.11 1.19 3.19
C VAL A 80 9.93 2.15 3.19
N PHE A 81 10.18 3.38 2.78
CA PHE A 81 9.19 4.45 2.73
C PHE A 81 8.96 4.92 1.29
N PRO A 82 7.84 5.59 1.02
CA PRO A 82 7.60 6.19 -0.29
C PRO A 82 8.75 7.12 -0.72
N GLY A 83 9.27 6.88 -1.91
CA GLY A 83 10.42 7.59 -2.47
C GLY A 83 11.72 6.80 -2.44
N ASP A 84 11.80 5.73 -1.65
CA ASP A 84 13.00 4.91 -1.54
C ASP A 84 13.30 4.13 -2.82
N LEU A 85 14.60 4.00 -3.12
CA LEU A 85 15.13 3.30 -4.28
C LEU A 85 15.71 1.94 -3.85
N ILE A 86 15.19 0.88 -4.44
CA ILE A 86 15.62 -0.50 -4.22
C ILE A 86 16.37 -0.96 -5.45
N GLN A 87 17.56 -1.52 -5.28
CA GLN A 87 18.36 -2.08 -6.35
C GLN A 87 18.82 -3.48 -5.99
N THR A 88 18.65 -4.43 -6.90
CA THR A 88 19.15 -5.79 -6.80
C THR A 88 20.28 -5.99 -7.80
N GLN A 89 21.27 -6.76 -7.44
CA GLN A 89 22.33 -7.22 -8.33
C GLN A 89 22.03 -8.62 -8.86
N ALA A 90 22.92 -9.12 -9.71
CA ALA A 90 22.90 -10.50 -10.14
C ALA A 90 22.89 -11.46 -8.92
N GLU A 91 22.18 -12.56 -9.03
CA GLU A 91 22.02 -13.59 -7.98
C GLU A 91 21.34 -13.07 -6.69
N SER A 92 20.73 -11.88 -6.71
CA SER A 92 19.93 -11.38 -5.60
C SER A 92 18.53 -10.99 -6.03
N VAL A 93 17.59 -11.19 -5.11
CA VAL A 93 16.21 -10.72 -5.22
C VAL A 93 15.83 -10.00 -3.94
N ALA A 94 14.92 -9.07 -4.03
CA ALA A 94 14.37 -8.41 -2.85
C ALA A 94 12.87 -8.67 -2.76
N THR A 95 12.38 -8.95 -1.56
CA THR A 95 10.95 -9.07 -1.29
C THR A 95 10.51 -7.86 -0.48
N LEU A 96 9.54 -7.14 -1.00
CA LEU A 96 8.91 -6.01 -0.35
C LEU A 96 7.52 -6.43 0.13
N ASP A 97 7.28 -6.35 1.42
CA ASP A 97 6.00 -6.66 2.06
C ASP A 97 5.34 -5.36 2.49
N ALA A 98 4.31 -4.99 1.78
CA ALA A 98 3.45 -3.84 2.05
C ALA A 98 2.05 -4.34 2.43
N SER A 99 1.29 -3.57 3.20
CA SER A 99 -0.03 -3.96 3.70
C SER A 99 -0.95 -4.53 2.59
N GLY A 100 -1.17 -5.85 2.58
CA GLY A 100 -2.00 -6.55 1.60
C GLY A 100 -1.40 -6.66 0.19
N SER A 101 -0.09 -6.43 0.05
CA SER A 101 0.64 -6.55 -1.22
C SER A 101 2.05 -7.02 -0.98
N GLY A 102 2.50 -7.97 -1.80
CA GLY A 102 3.88 -8.44 -1.84
C GLY A 102 4.49 -8.10 -3.20
N VAL A 103 5.71 -7.58 -3.20
CA VAL A 103 6.46 -7.31 -4.43
C VAL A 103 7.79 -8.04 -4.38
N ILE A 104 8.10 -8.78 -5.42
CA ILE A 104 9.41 -9.39 -5.61
C ILE A 104 10.14 -8.58 -6.67
N VAL A 105 11.22 -7.94 -6.27
CA VAL A 105 12.16 -7.27 -7.18
C VAL A 105 13.13 -8.33 -7.68
N LEU A 106 13.12 -8.59 -8.99
CA LEU A 106 13.95 -9.61 -9.62
C LEU A 106 15.42 -9.18 -9.62
N GLN A 107 16.29 -10.08 -10.02
CA GLN A 107 17.73 -9.78 -10.16
C GLN A 107 17.96 -8.65 -11.20
N ASP A 108 19.08 -7.94 -11.05
CA ASP A 108 19.49 -6.85 -11.93
C ASP A 108 18.39 -5.81 -12.17
N SER A 109 17.68 -5.44 -11.12
CA SER A 109 16.53 -4.56 -11.18
C SER A 109 16.72 -3.31 -10.32
N MET A 110 16.09 -2.23 -10.77
CA MET A 110 16.03 -0.97 -10.02
C MET A 110 14.57 -0.49 -9.95
N VAL A 111 14.08 -0.33 -8.74
CA VAL A 111 12.68 -0.04 -8.44
C VAL A 111 12.59 1.08 -7.42
N LYS A 112 11.74 2.07 -7.68
CA LYS A 112 11.36 3.09 -6.70
C LYS A 112 10.03 2.69 -6.08
N PHE A 113 9.98 2.65 -4.76
CA PHE A 113 8.76 2.41 -4.00
C PHE A 113 8.00 3.72 -3.79
N GLU A 114 6.69 3.72 -4.02
CA GLU A 114 5.82 4.90 -3.90
C GLU A 114 4.61 4.66 -2.96
N GLY A 115 4.75 3.72 -2.01
CA GLY A 115 3.68 3.37 -1.07
C GLY A 115 2.70 2.36 -1.65
N ASN A 116 1.74 2.81 -2.44
CA ASN A 116 0.77 1.95 -3.13
C ASN A 116 1.16 1.62 -4.58
N ALA A 117 2.33 2.05 -5.01
CA ALA A 117 2.86 1.79 -6.34
C ALA A 117 4.35 1.46 -6.30
N VAL A 118 4.80 0.75 -7.32
CA VAL A 118 6.22 0.47 -7.59
C VAL A 118 6.56 0.95 -8.99
N SER A 119 7.61 1.77 -9.09
CA SER A 119 8.09 2.32 -10.36
C SER A 119 9.36 1.60 -10.78
N LEU A 120 9.26 0.76 -11.81
CA LEU A 120 10.35 0.00 -12.38
C LEU A 120 11.17 0.90 -13.32
N GLN A 121 12.45 1.06 -13.03
CA GLN A 121 13.37 1.81 -13.87
C GLN A 121 14.06 0.90 -14.89
N HIS A 122 14.46 -0.31 -14.48
CA HIS A 122 14.92 -1.40 -15.34
C HIS A 122 14.81 -2.73 -14.61
N GLY A 123 14.90 -3.84 -15.35
CA GLY A 123 14.84 -5.19 -14.80
C GLY A 123 13.41 -5.71 -14.70
N GLY A 124 13.01 -6.25 -13.57
CA GLY A 124 11.69 -6.85 -13.43
C GLY A 124 11.14 -6.83 -12.00
N VAL A 125 9.82 -6.82 -11.91
CA VAL A 125 9.08 -6.96 -10.65
C VAL A 125 7.92 -7.92 -10.83
N SER A 126 7.68 -8.74 -9.81
CA SER A 126 6.46 -9.54 -9.67
C SER A 126 5.65 -8.96 -8.52
N VAL A 127 4.39 -8.65 -8.78
CA VAL A 127 3.47 -8.03 -7.82
C VAL A 127 2.33 -8.98 -7.53
N ALA A 128 2.07 -9.23 -6.25
CA ALA A 128 0.93 -9.98 -5.75
C ALA A 128 0.15 -9.06 -4.79
N THR A 129 -1.09 -8.74 -5.10
CA THR A 129 -1.84 -7.75 -4.32
C THR A 129 -3.32 -8.08 -4.21
N SER A 130 -3.90 -7.75 -3.06
CA SER A 130 -5.34 -7.67 -2.81
C SER A 130 -5.81 -6.24 -2.55
N LYS A 131 -4.88 -5.28 -2.47
CA LYS A 131 -5.16 -3.87 -2.17
C LYS A 131 -4.91 -2.93 -3.35
N GLY A 132 -4.69 -3.49 -4.54
CA GLY A 132 -4.62 -2.68 -5.75
C GLY A 132 -3.28 -1.98 -5.99
N MET A 133 -2.16 -2.56 -5.51
CA MET A 133 -0.83 -2.01 -5.78
C MET A 133 -0.59 -1.91 -7.29
N VAL A 134 -0.10 -0.76 -7.72
CA VAL A 134 0.15 -0.41 -9.12
C VAL A 134 1.62 -0.62 -9.46
N ALA A 135 1.90 -1.10 -10.68
CA ALA A 135 3.26 -1.08 -11.22
C ALA A 135 3.37 -0.10 -12.37
N LEU A 136 4.43 0.67 -12.36
CA LEU A 136 4.77 1.66 -13.38
C LEU A 136 6.08 1.23 -14.05
N ALA A 137 6.13 1.24 -15.38
CA ALA A 137 7.35 0.98 -16.14
C ALA A 137 7.36 1.91 -17.35
N LYS A 138 8.21 2.95 -17.35
CA LYS A 138 8.22 3.98 -18.39
C LYS A 138 6.83 4.63 -18.58
N ALA A 139 6.26 4.52 -19.77
CA ALA A 139 4.93 5.02 -20.11
C ALA A 139 3.80 4.01 -19.83
N VAL A 140 4.13 2.84 -19.25
CA VAL A 140 3.18 1.76 -18.98
C VAL A 140 2.75 1.80 -17.53
N THR A 141 1.44 1.75 -17.31
CA THR A 141 0.82 1.61 -15.98
C THR A 141 0.05 0.32 -15.92
N VAL A 142 0.30 -0.48 -14.91
CA VAL A 142 -0.34 -1.78 -14.69
C VAL A 142 -1.12 -1.72 -13.38
N THR A 143 -2.43 -1.94 -13.46
CA THR A 143 -3.35 -1.82 -12.33
C THR A 143 -4.21 -3.09 -12.23
N PRO A 144 -4.37 -3.71 -11.06
CA PRO A 144 -5.36 -4.76 -10.86
C PRO A 144 -6.76 -4.29 -11.25
N ALA A 145 -7.54 -5.15 -11.91
CA ALA A 145 -8.89 -4.80 -12.35
C ALA A 145 -9.90 -4.76 -11.20
N SER A 146 -9.58 -5.36 -10.07
CA SER A 146 -10.42 -5.40 -8.86
C SER A 146 -9.55 -5.58 -7.62
N ASN A 147 -10.15 -5.41 -6.44
CA ASN A 147 -9.50 -5.69 -5.14
C ASN A 147 -9.45 -7.19 -4.80
N ALA A 148 -9.65 -8.08 -5.78
CA ALA A 148 -9.38 -9.50 -5.62
C ALA A 148 -7.88 -9.77 -5.71
N TRP A 149 -7.44 -10.88 -5.13
CA TRP A 149 -6.05 -11.30 -5.22
C TRP A 149 -5.61 -11.40 -6.67
N THR A 150 -4.62 -10.62 -7.03
CA THR A 150 -4.10 -10.49 -8.39
C THR A 150 -2.59 -10.60 -8.37
N GLU A 151 -2.03 -11.39 -9.29
CA GLU A 151 -0.60 -11.57 -9.46
C GLU A 151 -0.21 -11.24 -10.91
N PHE A 152 0.80 -10.40 -11.06
CA PHE A 152 1.32 -10.01 -12.37
C PHE A 152 2.80 -9.68 -12.30
N GLU A 153 3.47 -9.80 -13.42
CA GLU A 153 4.89 -9.50 -13.58
C GLU A 153 5.07 -8.40 -14.63
N VAL A 154 5.98 -7.50 -14.35
CA VAL A 154 6.38 -6.42 -15.27
C VAL A 154 7.89 -6.50 -15.42
N THR A 155 8.37 -6.62 -16.65
CA THR A 155 9.79 -6.63 -16.98
C THR A 155 10.12 -5.55 -18.00
N ASP A 156 11.26 -4.89 -17.81
CA ASP A 156 11.88 -3.96 -18.77
C ASP A 156 13.28 -4.46 -19.09
N THR A 157 13.44 -5.06 -20.26
CA THR A 157 14.72 -5.56 -20.75
C THR A 157 15.13 -4.75 -21.97
N GLY A 158 16.18 -3.93 -21.80
CA GLY A 158 16.72 -3.13 -22.89
C GLY A 158 15.72 -2.13 -23.51
N GLY A 159 14.72 -1.72 -22.75
CA GLY A 159 13.70 -0.81 -23.22
C GLY A 159 12.39 -1.44 -23.66
N ALA A 160 12.35 -2.75 -23.80
CA ALA A 160 11.15 -3.51 -24.12
C ALA A 160 10.42 -3.87 -22.82
N VAL A 161 9.24 -3.27 -22.59
CA VAL A 161 8.38 -3.58 -21.45
C VAL A 161 7.47 -4.75 -21.81
N GLN A 162 7.42 -5.76 -20.96
CA GLN A 162 6.52 -6.89 -21.07
C GLN A 162 5.72 -7.03 -19.77
N ILE A 163 4.44 -7.32 -19.90
CA ILE A 163 3.54 -7.52 -18.78
C ILE A 163 2.90 -8.90 -18.91
N VAL A 164 2.87 -9.66 -17.82
CA VAL A 164 2.25 -10.99 -17.76
C VAL A 164 1.26 -11.00 -16.60
N ALA A 165 -0.01 -11.30 -16.86
CA ALA A 165 -0.99 -11.58 -15.83
C ALA A 165 -0.91 -13.04 -15.42
N SER A 166 -0.41 -13.33 -14.21
CA SER A 166 -0.26 -14.69 -13.68
C SER A 166 -1.53 -15.19 -13.02
N LYS A 167 -2.27 -14.29 -12.35
CA LYS A 167 -3.53 -14.59 -11.68
C LYS A 167 -4.44 -13.38 -11.62
N GLY A 168 -5.72 -13.60 -11.84
CA GLY A 168 -6.71 -12.52 -11.85
C GLY A 168 -6.69 -11.72 -13.15
N LYS A 169 -7.28 -10.51 -13.09
CA LYS A 169 -7.39 -9.61 -14.24
C LYS A 169 -6.59 -8.33 -13.98
N VAL A 170 -5.90 -7.86 -15.02
CA VAL A 170 -5.03 -6.70 -14.95
C VAL A 170 -5.37 -5.72 -16.07
N ASN A 171 -5.46 -4.44 -15.74
CA ASN A 171 -5.60 -3.37 -16.71
C ASN A 171 -4.22 -2.78 -17.00
N VAL A 172 -3.84 -2.74 -18.26
CA VAL A 172 -2.57 -2.19 -18.72
C VAL A 172 -2.85 -0.97 -19.56
N ASN A 173 -2.22 0.16 -19.22
CA ASN A 173 -2.21 1.37 -20.00
C ASN A 173 -0.81 1.57 -20.59
N CYS A 174 -0.71 1.59 -21.92
CA CYS A 174 0.56 1.73 -22.65
C CYS A 174 0.80 3.16 -23.18
N GLY A 175 0.15 4.16 -22.59
CA GLY A 175 0.23 5.56 -23.01
C GLY A 175 -0.86 5.96 -24.00
N LYS A 176 -0.93 5.36 -25.19
CA LYS A 176 -1.99 5.66 -26.18
C LYS A 176 -3.13 4.64 -26.22
N GLY A 177 -2.88 3.42 -25.73
CA GLY A 177 -3.84 2.35 -25.72
C GLY A 177 -3.96 1.66 -24.36
N THR A 178 -5.10 1.02 -24.12
CA THR A 178 -5.33 0.19 -22.93
C THR A 178 -5.61 -1.24 -23.33
N ALA A 179 -5.19 -2.20 -22.50
CA ALA A 179 -5.49 -3.61 -22.65
C ALA A 179 -5.92 -4.20 -21.31
N ASN A 180 -6.97 -5.01 -21.32
CA ASN A 180 -7.37 -5.80 -20.17
C ASN A 180 -6.80 -7.20 -20.36
N LEU A 181 -5.93 -7.64 -19.46
CA LEU A 181 -5.33 -8.96 -19.44
C LEU A 181 -6.09 -9.85 -18.49
N SER A 182 -6.43 -11.05 -19.00
CA SER A 182 -6.90 -12.15 -18.17
C SER A 182 -5.71 -13.02 -17.78
N GLU A 183 -5.93 -13.90 -16.82
CA GLU A 183 -4.93 -14.89 -16.39
C GLU A 183 -4.29 -15.63 -17.58
N GLY A 184 -2.95 -15.69 -17.59
CA GLY A 184 -2.16 -16.29 -18.66
C GLY A 184 -1.98 -15.41 -19.90
N GLU A 185 -2.56 -14.22 -19.95
CA GLU A 185 -2.33 -13.27 -21.04
C GLU A 185 -1.13 -12.37 -20.76
N GLN A 186 -0.52 -11.89 -21.83
CA GLN A 186 0.59 -10.94 -21.80
C GLN A 186 0.30 -9.75 -22.71
N ALA A 187 0.91 -8.62 -22.38
CA ALA A 187 0.91 -7.43 -23.23
C ALA A 187 2.30 -6.83 -23.30
N ALA A 188 2.55 -6.14 -24.40
CA ALA A 188 3.70 -5.28 -24.56
C ALA A 188 3.26 -4.01 -25.32
N PRO A 189 3.82 -2.83 -25.02
CA PRO A 189 3.64 -1.65 -25.85
C PRO A 189 4.30 -1.89 -27.21
N ASP A 190 3.66 -1.41 -28.28
CA ASP A 190 4.30 -1.30 -29.59
C ASP A 190 5.01 0.05 -29.74
N ASP A 191 5.75 0.23 -30.84
CA ASP A 191 6.47 1.47 -31.15
C ASP A 191 5.54 2.69 -31.26
N SER A 192 4.26 2.46 -31.50
CA SER A 192 3.22 3.51 -31.53
C SER A 192 2.62 3.84 -30.17
N GLY A 193 2.99 3.09 -29.11
CA GLY A 193 2.47 3.24 -27.75
C GLY A 193 1.11 2.60 -27.53
N ASN A 194 0.68 1.67 -28.40
CA ASN A 194 -0.52 0.87 -28.17
C ASN A 194 -0.17 -0.44 -27.48
N CYS A 195 -1.11 -1.00 -26.70
CA CYS A 195 -0.93 -2.31 -26.07
C CYS A 195 -1.21 -3.44 -27.07
N LYS A 196 -0.21 -4.26 -27.37
CA LYS A 196 -0.41 -5.53 -28.09
C LYS A 196 -0.58 -6.67 -27.11
N LYS A 197 -1.74 -7.33 -27.15
CA LYS A 197 -2.01 -8.55 -26.37
C LYS A 197 -1.51 -9.79 -27.09
N LYS A 198 -0.95 -10.73 -26.31
CA LYS A 198 -0.55 -12.05 -26.75
C LYS A 198 -1.05 -13.09 -25.73
N ARG A 199 -1.72 -14.14 -26.17
CA ARG A 199 -2.01 -15.29 -25.30
C ARG A 199 -0.76 -16.13 -25.17
N LYS A 200 -0.40 -16.53 -23.98
CA LYS A 200 0.60 -17.57 -23.76
C LYS A 200 -0.04 -18.88 -24.26
N SER A 201 0.42 -19.35 -25.42
CA SER A 201 -0.04 -20.65 -25.96
C SER A 201 0.49 -21.75 -25.04
N PRO A 202 -0.36 -22.62 -24.46
CA PRO A 202 0.15 -23.76 -23.73
C PRO A 202 0.81 -24.72 -24.76
N GLY A 203 2.12 -24.81 -24.76
CA GLY A 203 2.85 -25.94 -25.30
C GLY A 203 3.15 -25.95 -26.81
N ALA A 204 3.47 -24.84 -27.46
CA ALA A 204 4.14 -24.88 -28.76
C ALA A 204 5.64 -24.59 -28.56
N PRO A 205 6.57 -25.47 -29.05
CA PRO A 205 7.99 -25.14 -29.15
C PRO A 205 8.13 -23.95 -30.12
N ALA A 206 8.77 -22.86 -29.66
CA ALA A 206 8.99 -21.68 -30.50
C ALA A 206 9.90 -22.03 -31.69
N PRO A 207 9.50 -21.68 -32.93
CA PRO A 207 10.45 -21.65 -34.03
C PRO A 207 11.43 -20.49 -33.78
N GLY A 208 12.72 -20.82 -33.96
CA GLY A 208 13.80 -19.88 -33.63
C GLY A 208 13.74 -18.60 -34.42
N ASP A 209 13.48 -17.54 -33.74
CA ASP A 209 13.87 -16.19 -34.08
C ASP A 209 14.19 -15.47 -32.76
N GLY A 210 15.43 -15.03 -32.63
CA GLY A 210 16.13 -14.29 -31.59
C GLY A 210 15.37 -13.69 -30.40
N SER A 211 14.40 -14.39 -29.88
CA SER A 211 13.62 -14.00 -28.71
C SER A 211 14.43 -14.30 -27.46
N ILE A 212 14.56 -13.31 -26.60
CA ILE A 212 15.20 -13.30 -25.28
C ILE A 212 14.69 -14.45 -24.36
N LEU A 213 13.61 -15.15 -24.78
CA LEU A 213 13.00 -16.30 -24.11
C LEU A 213 13.80 -17.61 -24.24
N THR A 214 14.90 -17.63 -24.99
CA THR A 214 15.78 -18.83 -25.11
C THR A 214 16.83 -18.90 -23.99
N ASN A 215 16.91 -17.93 -23.11
CA ASN A 215 17.80 -18.04 -21.97
C ASN A 215 17.16 -19.02 -20.95
N PRO A 216 17.74 -20.18 -20.66
CA PRO A 216 17.17 -21.21 -19.79
C PRO A 216 16.91 -20.71 -18.36
N TYR A 217 17.58 -19.63 -17.97
CA TYR A 217 17.35 -18.96 -16.68
C TYR A 217 16.05 -18.18 -16.61
N VAL A 218 15.53 -17.69 -17.75
CA VAL A 218 14.25 -16.95 -17.82
C VAL A 218 13.06 -17.92 -17.92
N LEU A 219 13.21 -19.04 -18.64
CA LEU A 219 12.18 -20.08 -18.73
C LEU A 219 12.02 -20.87 -17.42
N GLY A 220 13.12 -21.11 -16.69
CA GLY A 220 13.08 -21.76 -15.38
C GLY A 220 12.37 -20.90 -14.32
N GLY A 221 12.49 -19.58 -14.37
CA GLY A 221 11.86 -18.65 -13.45
C GLY A 221 10.34 -18.53 -13.63
N ALA A 222 9.88 -18.51 -14.89
CA ALA A 222 8.47 -18.24 -15.18
C ALA A 222 7.53 -19.44 -14.91
N VAL A 223 8.02 -20.67 -14.98
CA VAL A 223 7.21 -21.89 -14.76
C VAL A 223 7.31 -22.36 -13.30
N ILE A 224 8.44 -22.13 -12.64
CA ILE A 224 8.68 -22.55 -11.26
C ILE A 224 8.22 -21.45 -10.27
N GLY A 225 8.21 -20.18 -10.71
CA GLY A 225 7.91 -19.04 -9.84
C GLY A 225 6.49 -19.05 -9.27
N GLY A 226 5.49 -19.40 -10.07
CA GLY A 226 4.10 -19.44 -9.59
C GLY A 226 3.82 -20.53 -8.55
N GLY A 227 4.43 -21.70 -8.70
CA GLY A 227 4.25 -22.81 -7.77
C GLY A 227 5.19 -22.77 -6.56
N LEU A 228 6.42 -22.29 -6.74
CA LEU A 228 7.44 -22.26 -5.69
C LEU A 228 7.26 -21.08 -4.72
N ILE A 229 6.74 -19.94 -5.18
CA ILE A 229 6.45 -18.79 -4.31
C ILE A 229 5.37 -19.16 -3.29
N VAL A 230 4.32 -19.86 -3.72
CA VAL A 230 3.27 -20.36 -2.81
C VAL A 230 3.84 -21.40 -1.82
N CYS A 231 4.76 -22.26 -2.26
CA CYS A 231 5.38 -23.26 -1.37
C CYS A 231 6.35 -22.63 -0.37
N LEU A 232 7.15 -21.63 -0.77
CA LEU A 232 8.10 -20.98 0.14
C LEU A 232 7.40 -20.10 1.19
N LEU A 233 6.28 -19.48 0.84
CA LEU A 233 5.50 -18.68 1.80
C LEU A 233 4.68 -19.55 2.77
N LEU A 234 4.35 -20.80 2.39
CA LEU A 234 3.54 -21.69 3.24
C LEU A 234 4.37 -22.71 4.04
N CYS A 235 5.64 -22.98 3.66
CA CYS A 235 6.45 -24.01 4.32
C CYS A 235 7.39 -23.51 5.40
N ASP A 236 7.52 -22.20 5.62
CA ASP A 236 8.45 -21.67 6.64
C ASP A 236 7.80 -21.42 8.02
N THR A 237 6.59 -21.96 8.27
CA THR A 237 5.89 -21.77 9.54
C THR A 237 5.98 -22.95 10.51
N SER A 238 6.94 -23.87 10.39
CA SER A 238 7.02 -24.97 11.35
C SER A 238 8.44 -25.38 11.74
N LYS A 239 9.06 -24.59 12.60
CA LYS A 239 10.00 -25.15 13.59
C LYS A 239 9.73 -24.52 14.96
N PRO A 240 9.05 -25.24 15.87
CA PRO A 240 9.06 -24.85 17.27
C PRO A 240 10.48 -25.10 17.81
N TYR A 241 11.15 -24.03 18.25
CA TYR A 241 12.35 -24.15 19.07
C TYR A 241 11.97 -24.74 20.41
N LEU A 242 12.08 -26.04 20.54
CA LEU A 242 12.13 -26.70 21.83
C LEU A 242 13.50 -26.44 22.44
N SER A 243 13.58 -25.47 23.35
CA SER A 243 14.70 -25.31 24.24
C SER A 243 14.73 -26.53 25.20
N GLN A 244 15.62 -27.49 24.96
CA GLN A 244 15.96 -28.49 25.95
C GLN A 244 16.81 -27.83 27.04
N TRP A 245 16.20 -27.50 28.14
CA TRP A 245 16.89 -27.39 29.44
C TRP A 245 17.19 -28.80 29.94
N LYS A 246 18.46 -29.09 30.14
CA LYS A 246 18.92 -30.29 30.86
C LYS A 246 19.64 -29.84 32.11
N PRO A 247 19.33 -30.41 33.28
CA PRO A 247 19.92 -30.05 34.57
C PRO A 247 21.41 -30.38 34.66
#